data_001600230216d4322ba5cd05fe0e1d18
#
_entry.id   001600230216d4322ba5cd05fe0e1d18
#
_cell.length_a   1.000
_cell.length_b   1.000
_cell.length_c   1.000
_cell.angle_alpha   90.00
_cell.angle_beta   90.00
_cell.angle_gamma   90.00
#
_symmetry.space_group_name_H-M   'P 1'
#
loop_
_entity.id
_entity.type
_entity.pdbx_description
1 polymer ?
#
loop_
_entity_poly.entity_id
_entity_poly.type
_entity_poly.pdbx_seq_one_letter_code
_entity_poly.pdbx_strand_id
1 'polypeptide(L)'
;MIYSLTGKIIKKTLNAVVICCGGVGYYAQCPASVAGALPGVGKEATIYTVMSVTENDVSLYGFASEEQQVCFELLTSVSGVGAKVGLAILSVMEPDRVALAISAGDHKAFKAASGVGPKLAQRIVLELKDKVAKGFAGGIDLENVAGAAADTAAAQGAGQAIAALVSLGYSQSEAALAVSKIDGTLPVEEIIKLALRSMAGRRYTLQDETALYGAKMMQPGMTAADSEENNLRPQHLEDYIGQEKVKQNLKIYLEAAKRRGEPMDHILLYGPPGLGKTTLAGIIANEMGVQIRITSGPAIEKPGDLAALLTNLQEGDVLFIDEIHRLSRQVEEVLYPALEDYALDIMIGKGPSAQSIRINLPRFTLVGATTRAGQITGPLRDRFGVLLKLELYSPDELSRIIIRSAGILDQPITPEGAYELAKCSRGTPRVANRFLKRVRDFATVLGDGVIDQEVALLSLKRMDVDTLGLDELDRSLLRAIIEMYNGGPVGLETLAAALGEEAVTLEDLCEPYLMQMGFLTRTPRGRCATRLAYEHLGLKAPESGSAEDNGQQSLF
;
A
#
# COMPACT_ATOMS: atom_id res chain seq x y z
N MET A 1 -31.67 39.87 4.51
CA MET A 1 -30.91 38.62 4.49
C MET A 1 -30.65 38.27 3.03
N ILE A 2 -29.41 37.91 2.66
CA ILE A 2 -29.06 37.51 1.30
C ILE A 2 -29.20 35.99 1.24
N TYR A 3 -30.12 35.49 0.42
CA TYR A 3 -30.43 34.06 0.33
C TYR A 3 -29.60 33.36 -0.77
N SER A 4 -29.47 34.01 -1.91
CA SER A 4 -28.68 33.52 -3.04
C SER A 4 -28.06 34.67 -3.81
N LEU A 5 -26.98 34.38 -4.51
CA LEU A 5 -26.29 35.30 -5.41
C LEU A 5 -26.11 34.65 -6.76
N THR A 6 -26.67 35.31 -7.81
CA THR A 6 -26.46 34.90 -9.21
C THR A 6 -25.73 36.00 -9.94
N GLY A 7 -24.58 35.68 -10.51
CA GLY A 7 -23.78 36.65 -11.23
C GLY A 7 -22.45 36.10 -11.70
N LYS A 8 -21.62 37.02 -12.22
CA LYS A 8 -20.32 36.67 -12.80
C LYS A 8 -19.24 36.51 -11.72
N ILE A 9 -18.52 35.41 -11.72
CA ILE A 9 -17.36 35.19 -10.81
C ILE A 9 -16.22 36.16 -11.22
N ILE A 10 -15.82 37.05 -10.32
CA ILE A 10 -14.71 37.98 -10.53
C ILE A 10 -13.42 37.58 -9.83
N LYS A 11 -13.53 36.79 -8.77
CA LYS A 11 -12.38 36.23 -8.07
C LYS A 11 -12.74 34.88 -7.43
N LYS A 12 -11.83 33.95 -7.45
CA LYS A 12 -11.97 32.62 -6.87
C LYS A 12 -10.69 32.25 -6.13
N THR A 13 -10.81 31.73 -4.89
CA THR A 13 -9.70 31.21 -4.07
C THR A 13 -10.07 29.80 -3.61
N LEU A 14 -9.20 29.14 -2.83
CA LEU A 14 -9.45 27.78 -2.34
C LEU A 14 -10.69 27.66 -1.44
N ASN A 15 -11.06 28.74 -0.73
CA ASN A 15 -12.12 28.75 0.27
C ASN A 15 -13.02 29.98 0.21
N ALA A 16 -13.03 30.70 -0.90
CA ALA A 16 -13.90 31.86 -1.10
C ALA A 16 -14.10 32.18 -2.57
N VAL A 17 -15.23 32.78 -2.88
CA VAL A 17 -15.60 33.27 -4.20
C VAL A 17 -16.13 34.71 -4.12
N VAL A 18 -15.86 35.53 -5.15
CA VAL A 18 -16.45 36.85 -5.29
C VAL A 18 -17.36 36.83 -6.52
N ILE A 19 -18.66 37.04 -6.30
CA ILE A 19 -19.66 37.09 -7.36
C ILE A 19 -20.14 38.53 -7.55
N CYS A 20 -20.08 38.99 -8.78
CA CYS A 20 -20.55 40.33 -9.15
C CYS A 20 -22.04 40.27 -9.58
N CYS A 21 -22.89 40.87 -8.76
CA CYS A 21 -24.33 41.01 -9.03
C CYS A 21 -24.67 42.49 -9.18
N GLY A 22 -25.13 42.89 -10.36
CA GLY A 22 -25.53 44.30 -10.61
C GLY A 22 -24.41 45.32 -10.40
N GLY A 23 -23.15 44.97 -10.63
CA GLY A 23 -21.98 45.84 -10.41
C GLY A 23 -21.38 45.80 -9.02
N VAL A 24 -22.02 45.11 -8.06
CA VAL A 24 -21.51 44.93 -6.68
C VAL A 24 -20.87 43.57 -6.56
N GLY A 25 -19.60 43.51 -6.06
CA GLY A 25 -18.86 42.26 -5.81
C GLY A 25 -19.13 41.77 -4.37
N TYR A 26 -19.78 40.63 -4.26
CA TYR A 26 -20.05 39.97 -2.97
C TYR A 26 -18.98 38.94 -2.68
N TYR A 27 -18.25 39.10 -1.59
CA TYR A 27 -17.27 38.13 -1.11
C TYR A 27 -17.95 37.10 -0.22
N ALA A 28 -17.96 35.83 -0.62
CA ALA A 28 -18.55 34.73 0.12
C ALA A 28 -17.43 33.69 0.46
N GLN A 29 -17.29 33.34 1.74
CA GLN A 29 -16.48 32.22 2.17
C GLN A 29 -17.24 30.93 1.87
N CYS A 30 -16.56 29.89 1.34
CA CYS A 30 -17.22 28.65 0.97
C CYS A 30 -16.34 27.43 1.30
N PRO A 31 -16.94 26.24 1.44
CA PRO A 31 -16.18 24.99 1.54
C PRO A 31 -15.24 24.83 0.34
N ALA A 32 -14.09 24.18 0.56
CA ALA A 32 -13.14 23.94 -0.52
C ALA A 32 -13.73 23.07 -1.66
N SER A 33 -14.65 22.16 -1.34
CA SER A 33 -15.43 21.36 -2.30
C SER A 33 -16.27 22.25 -3.22
N VAL A 34 -16.98 23.25 -2.65
CA VAL A 34 -17.78 24.22 -3.41
C VAL A 34 -16.89 25.11 -4.28
N ALA A 35 -15.82 25.66 -3.70
CA ALA A 35 -14.87 26.46 -4.48
C ALA A 35 -14.30 25.67 -5.66
N GLY A 36 -13.99 24.39 -5.47
CA GLY A 36 -13.51 23.50 -6.55
C GLY A 36 -14.54 23.31 -7.68
N ALA A 37 -15.80 23.09 -7.32
CA ALA A 37 -16.89 22.76 -8.23
C ALA A 37 -17.42 23.95 -9.04
N LEU A 38 -17.30 25.20 -8.52
CA LEU A 38 -17.76 26.40 -9.21
C LEU A 38 -16.96 26.65 -10.50
N PRO A 39 -17.60 27.21 -11.55
CA PRO A 39 -16.94 27.52 -12.81
C PRO A 39 -15.77 28.52 -12.64
N GLY A 40 -14.99 28.69 -13.70
CA GLY A 40 -13.85 29.62 -13.72
C GLY A 40 -14.24 31.09 -13.65
N VAL A 41 -13.28 31.95 -13.29
CA VAL A 41 -13.42 33.40 -13.29
C VAL A 41 -13.93 33.90 -14.67
N GLY A 42 -14.89 34.78 -14.63
CA GLY A 42 -15.52 35.34 -15.81
C GLY A 42 -16.83 34.66 -16.26
N LYS A 43 -17.16 33.47 -15.72
CA LYS A 43 -18.39 32.73 -15.97
C LYS A 43 -19.45 33.06 -14.92
N GLU A 44 -20.74 32.89 -15.28
CA GLU A 44 -21.86 33.04 -14.36
C GLU A 44 -21.99 31.79 -13.45
N ALA A 45 -22.37 32.06 -12.22
CA ALA A 45 -22.69 31.04 -11.23
C ALA A 45 -23.75 31.54 -10.26
N THR A 46 -24.51 30.60 -9.69
CA THR A 46 -25.42 30.84 -8.57
C THR A 46 -24.86 30.14 -7.35
N ILE A 47 -24.85 30.84 -6.21
CA ILE A 47 -24.54 30.25 -4.89
C ILE A 47 -25.67 30.59 -3.93
N TYR A 48 -25.97 29.66 -3.03
CA TYR A 48 -26.86 29.88 -1.88
C TYR A 48 -26.07 30.44 -0.73
N THR A 49 -26.60 31.37 0.05
CA THR A 49 -25.78 32.11 1.01
C THR A 49 -26.38 32.16 2.41
N VAL A 50 -25.54 32.09 3.41
CA VAL A 50 -25.85 32.34 4.82
C VAL A 50 -25.11 33.62 5.24
N MET A 51 -25.84 34.61 5.70
CA MET A 51 -25.26 35.86 6.24
C MET A 51 -25.21 35.80 7.74
N SER A 52 -24.02 35.92 8.29
CA SER A 52 -23.76 36.01 9.74
C SER A 52 -23.40 37.45 10.08
N VAL A 53 -24.18 38.05 10.99
CA VAL A 53 -23.95 39.40 11.50
C VAL A 53 -23.63 39.31 12.98
N THR A 54 -22.43 39.77 13.34
CA THR A 54 -22.00 39.91 14.74
C THR A 54 -21.75 41.40 15.05
N GLU A 55 -21.54 41.74 16.28
CA GLU A 55 -21.28 43.15 16.67
C GLU A 55 -20.07 43.76 15.95
N ASN A 56 -19.09 42.92 15.56
CA ASN A 56 -17.82 43.39 14.99
C ASN A 56 -17.59 42.94 13.52
N ASP A 57 -18.45 42.09 12.94
CA ASP A 57 -18.24 41.54 11.59
C ASP A 57 -19.55 41.14 10.89
N VAL A 58 -19.56 41.32 9.58
CA VAL A 58 -20.59 40.84 8.67
C VAL A 58 -19.94 39.88 7.68
N SER A 59 -20.19 38.61 7.85
CA SER A 59 -19.64 37.56 7.00
C SER A 59 -20.70 36.89 6.15
N LEU A 60 -20.37 36.58 4.89
CA LEU A 60 -21.23 35.85 3.97
C LEU A 60 -20.58 34.49 3.65
N TYR A 61 -21.36 33.43 3.78
CA TYR A 61 -20.95 32.06 3.48
C TYR A 61 -21.72 31.57 2.26
N GLY A 62 -21.05 30.90 1.30
CA GLY A 62 -21.61 30.48 0.04
C GLY A 62 -21.55 28.97 -0.18
N PHE A 63 -22.63 28.41 -0.76
CA PHE A 63 -22.83 26.99 -0.98
C PHE A 63 -23.30 26.72 -2.39
N ALA A 64 -23.03 25.53 -2.94
CA ALA A 64 -23.43 25.16 -4.30
C ALA A 64 -24.91 24.73 -4.37
N SER A 65 -25.50 24.28 -3.26
CA SER A 65 -26.90 23.84 -3.20
C SER A 65 -27.58 24.29 -1.90
N GLU A 66 -28.92 24.25 -1.89
CA GLU A 66 -29.74 24.54 -0.71
C GLU A 66 -29.48 23.51 0.41
N GLU A 67 -29.27 22.25 0.06
CA GLU A 67 -28.95 21.20 1.04
C GLU A 67 -27.65 21.51 1.80
N GLN A 68 -26.60 22.01 1.12
CA GLN A 68 -25.37 22.43 1.75
C GLN A 68 -25.58 23.64 2.65
N GLN A 69 -26.42 24.61 2.25
CA GLN A 69 -26.78 25.78 3.06
C GLN A 69 -27.46 25.34 4.35
N VAL A 70 -28.51 24.52 4.26
CA VAL A 70 -29.28 24.01 5.41
C VAL A 70 -28.40 23.16 6.33
N CYS A 71 -27.55 22.33 5.77
CA CYS A 71 -26.59 21.51 6.53
C CYS A 71 -25.61 22.40 7.31
N PHE A 72 -25.13 23.48 6.72
CA PHE A 72 -24.28 24.44 7.41
C PHE A 72 -24.99 25.14 8.60
N GLU A 73 -26.22 25.58 8.40
CA GLU A 73 -27.04 26.19 9.47
C GLU A 73 -27.29 25.20 10.62
N LEU A 74 -27.57 23.94 10.28
CA LEU A 74 -27.76 22.88 11.24
C LEU A 74 -26.48 22.62 12.05
N LEU A 75 -25.33 22.47 11.39
CA LEU A 75 -24.04 22.25 12.05
C LEU A 75 -23.68 23.43 12.98
N THR A 76 -23.86 24.66 12.52
CA THR A 76 -23.53 25.86 13.31
C THR A 76 -24.52 26.13 14.43
N SER A 77 -25.68 25.46 14.47
CA SER A 77 -26.60 25.49 15.61
C SER A 77 -26.10 24.71 16.84
N VAL A 78 -25.05 23.88 16.66
CA VAL A 78 -24.47 23.09 17.75
C VAL A 78 -23.50 23.96 18.56
N SER A 79 -23.63 23.91 19.89
CA SER A 79 -22.73 24.66 20.77
C SER A 79 -21.27 24.25 20.60
N GLY A 80 -20.41 25.19 20.23
CA GLY A 80 -18.98 24.97 19.96
C GLY A 80 -18.65 24.71 18.48
N VAL A 81 -19.65 24.69 17.58
CA VAL A 81 -19.44 24.64 16.14
C VAL A 81 -19.64 26.03 15.57
N GLY A 82 -18.55 26.75 15.34
CA GLY A 82 -18.59 28.04 14.63
C GLY A 82 -18.55 27.86 13.12
N ALA A 83 -18.74 28.94 12.39
CA ALA A 83 -18.77 28.94 10.91
C ALA A 83 -17.51 28.28 10.30
N LYS A 84 -16.32 28.54 10.85
CA LYS A 84 -15.07 27.95 10.38
C LYS A 84 -15.07 26.42 10.48
N VAL A 85 -15.62 25.87 11.54
CA VAL A 85 -15.72 24.41 11.74
C VAL A 85 -16.81 23.84 10.83
N GLY A 86 -17.94 24.51 10.68
CA GLY A 86 -19.01 24.12 9.73
C GLY A 86 -18.49 24.03 8.28
N LEU A 87 -17.75 25.05 7.83
CA LEU A 87 -17.11 25.03 6.51
C LEU A 87 -16.07 23.90 6.37
N ALA A 88 -15.28 23.63 7.43
CA ALA A 88 -14.29 22.54 7.40
C ALA A 88 -14.98 21.16 7.30
N ILE A 89 -16.10 20.95 7.97
CA ILE A 89 -16.90 19.71 7.86
C ILE A 89 -17.41 19.55 6.42
N LEU A 90 -18.06 20.58 5.84
CA LEU A 90 -18.59 20.54 4.48
C LEU A 90 -17.51 20.55 3.38
N SER A 91 -16.26 20.82 3.73
CA SER A 91 -15.13 20.67 2.79
C SER A 91 -14.71 19.21 2.61
N VAL A 92 -15.01 18.33 3.58
CA VAL A 92 -14.60 16.92 3.57
C VAL A 92 -15.78 15.94 3.54
N MET A 93 -17.00 16.43 3.80
CA MET A 93 -18.22 15.61 3.83
C MET A 93 -19.35 16.34 3.11
N GLU A 94 -20.04 15.64 2.20
CA GLU A 94 -21.29 16.12 1.59
C GLU A 94 -22.45 16.04 2.59
N PRO A 95 -23.54 16.84 2.43
CA PRO A 95 -24.69 16.89 3.34
C PRO A 95 -25.29 15.53 3.66
N ASP A 96 -25.44 14.66 2.67
CA ASP A 96 -25.97 13.30 2.82
C ASP A 96 -25.11 12.47 3.77
N ARG A 97 -23.79 12.60 3.66
CA ARG A 97 -22.85 11.91 4.51
C ARG A 97 -22.85 12.44 5.94
N VAL A 98 -23.06 13.75 6.11
CA VAL A 98 -23.26 14.38 7.43
C VAL A 98 -24.53 13.85 8.08
N ALA A 99 -25.66 13.86 7.37
CA ALA A 99 -26.92 13.33 7.86
C ALA A 99 -26.85 11.85 8.24
N LEU A 100 -26.20 11.04 7.41
CA LEU A 100 -25.99 9.62 7.65
C LEU A 100 -25.13 9.37 8.89
N ALA A 101 -24.01 10.12 9.04
CA ALA A 101 -23.12 9.99 10.20
C ALA A 101 -23.82 10.36 11.51
N ILE A 102 -24.71 11.39 11.48
CA ILE A 102 -25.52 11.79 12.63
C ILE A 102 -26.54 10.71 12.98
N SER A 103 -27.30 10.21 11.99
CA SER A 103 -28.31 9.17 12.18
C SER A 103 -27.71 7.86 12.69
N ALA A 104 -26.57 7.46 12.15
CA ALA A 104 -25.83 6.27 12.54
C ALA A 104 -25.08 6.40 13.88
N GLY A 105 -24.98 7.60 14.46
CA GLY A 105 -24.20 7.83 15.68
C GLY A 105 -22.69 7.83 15.48
N ASP A 106 -22.22 7.94 14.23
CA ASP A 106 -20.78 7.86 13.89
C ASP A 106 -20.04 9.18 14.10
N HIS A 107 -19.63 9.41 15.35
CA HIS A 107 -18.83 10.59 15.70
C HIS A 107 -17.39 10.54 15.15
N LYS A 108 -16.90 9.37 14.69
CA LYS A 108 -15.53 9.25 14.16
C LYS A 108 -15.43 9.87 12.76
N ALA A 109 -16.49 9.85 11.97
CA ALA A 109 -16.53 10.46 10.64
C ALA A 109 -16.18 11.96 10.66
N PHE A 110 -16.57 12.67 11.73
CA PHE A 110 -16.31 14.10 11.88
C PHE A 110 -14.87 14.47 12.20
N LYS A 111 -14.04 13.51 12.66
CA LYS A 111 -12.63 13.75 12.99
C LYS A 111 -11.76 14.08 11.77
N ALA A 112 -12.22 13.79 10.57
CA ALA A 112 -11.54 14.14 9.33
C ALA A 112 -11.54 15.66 9.06
N ALA A 113 -12.48 16.39 9.69
CA ALA A 113 -12.58 17.83 9.54
C ALA A 113 -11.65 18.58 10.51
N SER A 114 -10.90 19.54 10.00
CA SER A 114 -10.00 20.37 10.80
C SER A 114 -10.77 21.15 11.88
N GLY A 115 -10.30 21.08 13.12
CA GLY A 115 -10.93 21.74 14.26
C GLY A 115 -12.01 20.91 14.98
N VAL A 116 -12.27 19.67 14.55
CA VAL A 116 -13.23 18.76 15.20
C VAL A 116 -12.50 17.74 16.07
N GLY A 117 -12.47 18.00 17.38
CA GLY A 117 -11.96 17.04 18.37
C GLY A 117 -13.00 15.98 18.75
N PRO A 118 -12.59 14.90 19.48
CA PRO A 118 -13.50 13.80 19.84
C PRO A 118 -14.73 14.26 20.63
N LYS A 119 -14.57 15.20 21.55
CA LYS A 119 -15.68 15.74 22.36
C LYS A 119 -16.69 16.54 21.52
N LEU A 120 -16.19 17.33 20.55
CA LEU A 120 -17.04 18.11 19.67
C LEU A 120 -17.79 17.20 18.69
N ALA A 121 -17.12 16.19 18.12
CA ALA A 121 -17.76 15.20 17.25
C ALA A 121 -18.90 14.45 17.94
N GLN A 122 -18.72 14.02 19.20
CA GLN A 122 -19.79 13.39 19.99
C GLN A 122 -20.96 14.34 20.25
N ARG A 123 -20.69 15.63 20.54
CA ARG A 123 -21.71 16.63 20.74
C ARG A 123 -22.52 16.89 19.48
N ILE A 124 -21.86 17.03 18.32
CA ILE A 124 -22.55 17.21 17.02
C ILE A 124 -23.56 16.09 16.80
N VAL A 125 -23.11 14.84 16.96
CA VAL A 125 -23.99 13.68 16.78
C VAL A 125 -25.15 13.68 17.78
N LEU A 126 -24.88 13.95 19.06
CA LEU A 126 -25.90 13.91 20.10
C LEU A 126 -26.96 15.01 19.92
N GLU A 127 -26.56 16.28 19.69
CA GLU A 127 -27.47 17.41 19.58
C GLU A 127 -28.27 17.41 18.27
N LEU A 128 -27.71 16.83 17.18
CA LEU A 128 -28.37 16.82 15.89
C LEU A 128 -29.18 15.57 15.60
N LYS A 129 -29.00 14.48 16.34
CA LYS A 129 -29.70 13.21 16.12
C LYS A 129 -31.22 13.37 16.08
N ASP A 130 -31.80 14.09 17.06
CA ASP A 130 -33.25 14.32 17.12
C ASP A 130 -33.74 15.32 16.07
N LYS A 131 -32.89 16.25 15.62
CA LYS A 131 -33.21 17.22 14.57
C LYS A 131 -33.22 16.57 13.18
N VAL A 132 -32.29 15.68 12.92
CA VAL A 132 -32.19 14.91 11.67
C VAL A 132 -33.33 13.88 11.59
N ALA A 133 -33.72 13.23 12.69
CA ALA A 133 -34.82 12.28 12.75
C ALA A 133 -36.21 12.90 12.51
N LYS A 134 -36.37 14.23 12.76
CA LYS A 134 -37.64 14.97 12.55
C LYS A 134 -37.84 15.52 11.12
N GLY A 135 -36.97 15.12 10.21
CA GLY A 135 -37.04 15.53 8.81
C GLY A 135 -36.10 16.70 8.51
N PHE A 136 -35.06 16.41 7.81
CA PHE A 136 -34.28 17.40 7.06
C PHE A 136 -35.20 17.94 5.96
N ALA A 137 -35.87 19.04 6.20
CA ALA A 137 -36.85 19.63 5.26
C ALA A 137 -36.15 20.28 4.05
N GLY A 138 -35.45 19.47 3.24
CA GLY A 138 -34.71 19.92 2.08
C GLY A 138 -34.28 18.73 1.23
N GLY A 139 -35.25 17.89 0.80
CA GLY A 139 -35.07 17.02 -0.36
C GLY A 139 -34.25 15.76 -0.20
N ILE A 140 -33.82 15.40 0.99
CA ILE A 140 -33.27 14.06 1.25
C ILE A 140 -34.46 13.19 1.64
N ASP A 141 -34.92 12.36 0.69
CA ASP A 141 -35.93 11.31 0.91
C ASP A 141 -35.40 10.25 1.86
N LEU A 142 -35.33 10.56 3.16
CA LEU A 142 -35.10 9.60 4.22
C LEU A 142 -36.26 8.60 4.32
N GLU A 143 -37.40 8.88 3.75
CA GLU A 143 -38.52 7.94 3.56
C GLU A 143 -38.13 6.80 2.60
N ASN A 144 -37.25 7.03 1.61
CA ASN A 144 -36.69 5.93 0.80
C ASN A 144 -35.63 5.09 1.52
N VAL A 145 -35.01 5.59 2.60
CA VAL A 145 -34.15 4.78 3.49
C VAL A 145 -35.01 4.16 4.62
N ALA A 146 -36.12 4.80 5.00
CA ALA A 146 -37.06 4.28 6.01
C ALA A 146 -38.29 3.58 5.40
N GLY A 147 -38.63 3.85 4.14
CA GLY A 147 -39.74 3.23 3.40
C GLY A 147 -39.50 1.76 3.00
N ALA A 148 -38.26 1.26 3.12
CA ALA A 148 -37.94 -0.18 3.11
C ALA A 148 -38.41 -0.91 4.40
N ALA A 149 -39.12 -0.24 5.31
CA ALA A 149 -39.73 -0.86 6.49
C ALA A 149 -40.99 -1.68 6.19
N ALA A 150 -41.40 -1.82 4.94
CA ALA A 150 -42.53 -2.67 4.54
C ALA A 150 -42.14 -4.13 4.29
N ASP A 151 -40.82 -4.44 4.09
CA ASP A 151 -40.32 -5.82 4.06
C ASP A 151 -39.34 -6.03 5.23
N THR A 152 -39.86 -6.55 6.32
CA THR A 152 -39.09 -6.83 7.55
C THR A 152 -37.88 -7.74 7.32
N ALA A 153 -37.91 -8.56 6.29
CA ALA A 153 -36.76 -9.42 5.91
C ALA A 153 -35.63 -8.64 5.20
N ALA A 154 -35.97 -7.73 4.28
CA ALA A 154 -34.98 -6.92 3.56
C ALA A 154 -34.29 -5.91 4.48
N ALA A 155 -35.03 -5.29 5.41
CA ALA A 155 -34.47 -4.39 6.42
C ALA A 155 -33.55 -5.11 7.41
N GLN A 156 -33.87 -6.36 7.78
CA GLN A 156 -33.00 -7.21 8.61
C GLN A 156 -31.73 -7.60 7.85
N GLY A 157 -31.82 -7.95 6.56
CA GLY A 157 -30.68 -8.31 5.72
C GLY A 157 -29.69 -7.15 5.56
N ALA A 158 -30.18 -5.94 5.28
CA ALA A 158 -29.36 -4.73 5.18
C ALA A 158 -28.68 -4.39 6.52
N GLY A 159 -29.38 -4.53 7.65
CA GLY A 159 -28.83 -4.31 8.98
C GLY A 159 -27.70 -5.30 9.32
N GLN A 160 -27.86 -6.58 8.97
CA GLN A 160 -26.84 -7.61 9.16
C GLN A 160 -25.62 -7.35 8.27
N ALA A 161 -25.82 -6.94 7.01
CA ALA A 161 -24.74 -6.59 6.09
C ALA A 161 -23.91 -5.39 6.60
N ILE A 162 -24.57 -4.35 7.12
CA ILE A 162 -23.87 -3.21 7.74
C ILE A 162 -23.08 -3.67 8.96
N ALA A 163 -23.66 -4.49 9.83
CA ALA A 163 -22.96 -4.99 11.01
C ALA A 163 -21.74 -5.86 10.65
N ALA A 164 -21.83 -6.65 9.59
CA ALA A 164 -20.73 -7.45 9.05
C ALA A 164 -19.58 -6.55 8.54
N LEU A 165 -19.89 -5.51 7.76
CA LEU A 165 -18.89 -4.57 7.26
C LEU A 165 -18.22 -3.77 8.40
N VAL A 166 -18.98 -3.43 9.44
CA VAL A 166 -18.43 -2.77 10.64
C VAL A 166 -17.48 -3.71 11.39
N SER A 167 -17.79 -5.00 11.50
CA SER A 167 -16.89 -5.99 12.13
C SER A 167 -15.59 -6.19 11.34
N LEU A 168 -15.61 -5.96 10.02
CA LEU A 168 -14.44 -5.95 9.15
C LEU A 168 -13.61 -4.65 9.24
N GLY A 169 -14.03 -3.67 10.08
CA GLY A 169 -13.29 -2.45 10.37
C GLY A 169 -13.70 -1.23 9.53
N TYR A 170 -14.81 -1.29 8.79
CA TYR A 170 -15.38 -0.11 8.14
C TYR A 170 -16.18 0.72 9.15
N SER A 171 -16.29 2.03 8.91
CA SER A 171 -17.19 2.86 9.71
C SER A 171 -18.64 2.53 9.38
N GLN A 172 -19.55 2.79 10.34
CA GLN A 172 -20.97 2.52 10.14
C GLN A 172 -21.56 3.32 8.97
N SER A 173 -21.07 4.55 8.76
CA SER A 173 -21.47 5.40 7.65
C SER A 173 -20.99 4.87 6.28
N GLU A 174 -19.75 4.38 6.19
CA GLU A 174 -19.23 3.75 4.97
C GLU A 174 -20.00 2.49 4.62
N ALA A 175 -20.24 1.63 5.62
CA ALA A 175 -21.01 0.40 5.47
C ALA A 175 -22.45 0.68 5.02
N ALA A 176 -23.14 1.61 5.69
CA ALA A 176 -24.50 1.98 5.32
C ALA A 176 -24.59 2.58 3.91
N LEU A 177 -23.67 3.46 3.53
CA LEU A 177 -23.60 4.04 2.18
C LEU A 177 -23.31 3.00 1.09
N ALA A 178 -22.50 1.99 1.37
CA ALA A 178 -22.23 0.91 0.43
C ALA A 178 -23.47 0.02 0.25
N VAL A 179 -24.14 -0.35 1.35
CA VAL A 179 -25.32 -1.21 1.35
C VAL A 179 -26.55 -0.50 0.73
N SER A 180 -26.72 0.81 0.97
CA SER A 180 -27.88 1.56 0.44
C SER A 180 -27.99 1.61 -1.10
N LYS A 181 -26.90 1.31 -1.81
CA LYS A 181 -26.85 1.25 -3.28
C LYS A 181 -27.14 -0.13 -3.85
N ILE A 182 -27.36 -1.12 -3.00
CA ILE A 182 -27.55 -2.51 -3.36
C ILE A 182 -29.01 -2.90 -3.09
N ASP A 183 -29.54 -3.74 -3.96
CA ASP A 183 -30.91 -4.25 -3.78
C ASP A 183 -31.00 -5.04 -2.45
N GLY A 184 -31.81 -4.53 -1.51
CA GLY A 184 -31.99 -5.10 -0.19
C GLY A 184 -32.76 -6.44 -0.18
N THR A 185 -33.30 -6.88 -1.32
CA THR A 185 -33.97 -8.19 -1.45
C THR A 185 -33.00 -9.35 -1.66
N LEU A 186 -31.73 -9.06 -1.93
CA LEU A 186 -30.67 -10.07 -2.11
C LEU A 186 -30.32 -10.76 -0.78
N PRO A 187 -29.78 -12.00 -0.83
CA PRO A 187 -29.22 -12.65 0.34
C PRO A 187 -28.13 -11.79 1.01
N VAL A 188 -28.05 -11.82 2.33
CA VAL A 188 -27.09 -11.00 3.12
C VAL A 188 -25.65 -11.16 2.63
N GLU A 189 -25.27 -12.39 2.27
CA GLU A 189 -23.94 -12.71 1.73
C GLU A 189 -23.64 -11.98 0.42
N GLU A 190 -24.62 -11.90 -0.48
CA GLU A 190 -24.51 -11.18 -1.75
C GLU A 190 -24.46 -9.67 -1.54
N ILE A 191 -25.24 -9.14 -0.61
CA ILE A 191 -25.21 -7.72 -0.24
C ILE A 191 -23.81 -7.37 0.28
N ILE A 192 -23.24 -8.16 1.18
CA ILE A 192 -21.90 -7.93 1.73
C ILE A 192 -20.85 -8.01 0.60
N LYS A 193 -20.93 -9.00 -0.26
CA LYS A 193 -20.00 -9.19 -1.39
C LYS A 193 -20.02 -8.01 -2.36
N LEU A 194 -21.22 -7.56 -2.75
CA LEU A 194 -21.38 -6.40 -3.63
C LEU A 194 -20.93 -5.10 -2.96
N ALA A 195 -21.18 -4.93 -1.66
CA ALA A 195 -20.72 -3.79 -0.89
C ALA A 195 -19.19 -3.75 -0.83
N LEU A 196 -18.53 -4.86 -0.49
CA LEU A 196 -17.07 -4.97 -0.48
C LEU A 196 -16.47 -4.66 -1.86
N ARG A 197 -17.06 -5.17 -2.94
CA ARG A 197 -16.65 -4.86 -4.32
C ARG A 197 -16.76 -3.36 -4.63
N SER A 198 -17.86 -2.72 -4.25
CA SER A 198 -18.07 -1.29 -4.48
C SER A 198 -17.10 -0.42 -3.69
N MET A 199 -16.68 -0.87 -2.50
CA MET A 199 -15.74 -0.16 -1.63
C MET A 199 -14.29 -0.34 -2.10
N ALA A 200 -13.93 -1.49 -2.62
CA ALA A 200 -12.65 -1.73 -3.29
C ALA A 200 -12.50 -0.82 -4.52
N GLY A 201 -13.53 -0.73 -5.36
CA GLY A 201 -13.55 0.11 -6.55
C GLY A 201 -13.25 1.59 -6.28
N ARG A 202 -13.67 2.14 -5.17
CA ARG A 202 -13.39 3.56 -4.82
C ARG A 202 -11.93 3.84 -4.46
N ARG A 203 -11.18 2.85 -4.00
CA ARG A 203 -9.73 2.97 -3.74
C ARG A 203 -8.87 2.59 -4.95
N TYR A 204 -9.41 1.82 -5.88
CA TYR A 204 -8.66 1.22 -7.00
C TYR A 204 -9.13 1.66 -8.40
N THR A 205 -10.31 2.32 -8.56
CA THR A 205 -10.89 2.67 -9.88
C THR A 205 -10.25 3.84 -10.63
N LEU A 206 -9.25 4.49 -10.08
CA LEU A 206 -8.41 5.41 -10.89
C LEU A 206 -7.29 4.66 -11.64
N GLN A 207 -7.23 3.32 -11.54
CA GLN A 207 -6.10 2.53 -12.03
C GLN A 207 -6.45 1.31 -12.89
N ASP A 208 -7.72 0.86 -12.92
CA ASP A 208 -8.09 -0.42 -13.56
C ASP A 208 -8.70 -0.29 -14.97
N GLU A 209 -9.10 0.89 -15.43
CA GLU A 209 -9.68 1.03 -16.79
C GLU A 209 -8.67 0.93 -17.95
N THR A 210 -7.38 0.96 -17.66
CA THR A 210 -6.31 0.82 -18.67
C THR A 210 -5.78 -0.62 -18.81
N ALA A 211 -6.25 -1.55 -18.00
CA ALA A 211 -5.75 -2.94 -17.95
C ALA A 211 -6.47 -3.92 -18.89
N LEU A 212 -7.42 -3.45 -19.70
CA LEU A 212 -8.23 -4.34 -20.59
C LEU A 212 -7.56 -4.67 -21.94
N TYR A 213 -6.40 -4.07 -22.24
CA TYR A 213 -5.63 -4.41 -23.44
C TYR A 213 -4.12 -4.43 -23.18
N GLY A 214 -3.60 -5.64 -22.98
CA GLY A 214 -2.16 -5.93 -22.93
C GLY A 214 -1.54 -5.79 -21.54
N ALA A 215 -1.10 -6.92 -21.00
CA ALA A 215 -0.45 -7.07 -19.69
C ALA A 215 0.70 -6.08 -19.45
N LYS A 216 0.39 -4.87 -18.97
CA LYS A 216 1.36 -3.97 -18.38
C LYS A 216 1.02 -3.83 -16.89
N MET A 217 1.87 -4.42 -16.05
CA MET A 217 1.85 -4.23 -14.60
C MET A 217 2.07 -2.73 -14.31
N MET A 218 1.01 -1.97 -14.05
CA MET A 218 1.12 -0.59 -13.55
C MET A 218 0.71 -0.53 -12.09
N GLN A 219 1.65 -0.17 -11.21
CA GLN A 219 1.39 0.19 -9.82
C GLN A 219 1.07 1.70 -9.71
N PRO A 220 0.24 2.12 -8.73
CA PRO A 220 -0.02 3.54 -8.48
C PRO A 220 1.25 4.26 -8.03
N GLY A 221 1.58 5.37 -8.70
CA GLY A 221 2.78 6.15 -8.42
C GLY A 221 4.02 5.75 -9.22
N MET A 222 3.90 4.90 -10.26
CA MET A 222 5.01 4.54 -11.13
C MET A 222 5.57 5.76 -11.86
N THR A 223 6.85 5.98 -11.69
CA THR A 223 7.65 6.90 -12.50
C THR A 223 8.02 6.25 -13.83
N ALA A 224 8.49 7.03 -14.81
CA ALA A 224 9.03 6.49 -16.07
C ALA A 224 10.14 5.44 -15.84
N ALA A 225 10.91 5.58 -14.76
CA ALA A 225 11.93 4.62 -14.34
C ALA A 225 11.36 3.27 -13.91
N ASP A 226 10.19 3.26 -13.27
CA ASP A 226 9.51 2.02 -12.84
C ASP A 226 8.93 1.25 -14.03
N SER A 227 8.48 1.95 -15.08
CA SER A 227 7.99 1.33 -16.31
C SER A 227 9.13 0.62 -17.09
N GLU A 228 10.32 1.20 -17.11
CA GLU A 228 11.50 0.55 -17.69
C GLU A 228 11.96 -0.68 -16.87
N GLU A 229 11.85 -0.64 -15.55
CA GLU A 229 12.19 -1.79 -14.70
C GLU A 229 11.23 -2.98 -14.93
N ASN A 230 9.95 -2.70 -15.16
CA ASN A 230 8.98 -3.74 -15.48
C ASN A 230 9.25 -4.41 -16.84
N ASN A 231 9.73 -3.65 -17.82
CA ASN A 231 10.09 -4.20 -19.13
C ASN A 231 11.28 -5.18 -19.06
N LEU A 232 12.16 -5.04 -18.07
CA LEU A 232 13.30 -5.95 -17.87
C LEU A 232 12.90 -7.28 -17.22
N ARG A 233 11.71 -7.38 -16.63
CA ARG A 233 11.26 -8.60 -15.95
C ARG A 233 10.91 -9.70 -16.96
N PRO A 234 11.39 -10.95 -16.77
CA PRO A 234 10.96 -12.07 -17.58
C PRO A 234 9.46 -12.33 -17.38
N GLN A 235 8.78 -12.66 -18.48
CA GLN A 235 7.35 -12.94 -18.48
C GLN A 235 7.05 -14.45 -18.44
N HIS A 236 7.98 -15.29 -18.88
CA HIS A 236 7.85 -16.74 -18.92
C HIS A 236 8.93 -17.44 -18.09
N LEU A 237 8.63 -18.65 -17.64
CA LEU A 237 9.56 -19.45 -16.84
C LEU A 237 10.84 -19.81 -17.60
N GLU A 238 10.76 -19.92 -18.92
CA GLU A 238 11.91 -20.20 -19.79
C GLU A 238 12.92 -19.04 -19.81
N ASP A 239 12.42 -17.80 -19.73
CA ASP A 239 13.24 -16.58 -19.71
C ASP A 239 13.85 -16.28 -18.34
N TYR A 240 13.39 -17.01 -17.31
CA TYR A 240 13.84 -16.80 -15.93
C TYR A 240 15.19 -17.50 -15.71
N ILE A 241 16.25 -16.71 -15.57
CA ILE A 241 17.63 -17.17 -15.40
C ILE A 241 17.90 -17.50 -13.93
N GLY A 242 18.60 -18.59 -13.67
CA GLY A 242 18.97 -19.02 -12.32
C GLY A 242 17.85 -19.72 -11.54
N GLN A 243 18.07 -19.96 -10.24
CA GLN A 243 17.12 -20.63 -9.35
C GLN A 243 16.65 -22.02 -9.87
N GLU A 244 17.57 -22.81 -10.42
CA GLU A 244 17.22 -24.02 -11.18
C GLU A 244 16.35 -25.02 -10.40
N LYS A 245 16.60 -25.21 -9.09
CA LYS A 245 15.76 -26.08 -8.25
C LYS A 245 14.32 -25.57 -8.13
N VAL A 246 14.19 -24.27 -7.95
CA VAL A 246 12.87 -23.59 -7.84
C VAL A 246 12.13 -23.72 -9.17
N LYS A 247 12.82 -23.46 -10.30
CA LYS A 247 12.25 -23.59 -11.65
C LYS A 247 11.74 -25.00 -11.94
N GLN A 248 12.57 -26.01 -11.66
CA GLN A 248 12.20 -27.42 -11.90
C GLN A 248 10.94 -27.81 -11.11
N ASN A 249 10.91 -27.49 -9.83
CA ASN A 249 9.74 -27.77 -9.00
C ASN A 249 8.51 -27.01 -9.46
N LEU A 250 8.66 -25.70 -9.74
CA LEU A 250 7.57 -24.86 -10.18
C LEU A 250 6.99 -25.33 -11.53
N LYS A 251 7.86 -25.76 -12.46
CA LYS A 251 7.42 -26.34 -13.75
C LYS A 251 6.53 -27.56 -13.53
N ILE A 252 6.91 -28.46 -12.63
CA ILE A 252 6.10 -29.65 -12.30
C ILE A 252 4.73 -29.25 -11.72
N TYR A 253 4.71 -28.30 -10.77
CA TYR A 253 3.48 -27.85 -10.15
C TYR A 253 2.54 -27.15 -11.13
N LEU A 254 3.08 -26.30 -12.01
CA LEU A 254 2.35 -25.62 -13.08
C LEU A 254 1.73 -26.63 -14.07
N GLU A 255 2.52 -27.59 -14.54
CA GLU A 255 2.02 -28.62 -15.46
C GLU A 255 0.94 -29.49 -14.80
N ALA A 256 1.13 -29.85 -13.53
CA ALA A 256 0.14 -30.65 -12.81
C ALA A 256 -1.18 -29.90 -12.61
N ALA A 257 -1.14 -28.62 -12.24
CA ALA A 257 -2.31 -27.76 -12.09
C ALA A 257 -3.04 -27.58 -13.44
N LYS A 258 -2.30 -27.28 -14.53
CA LYS A 258 -2.85 -27.18 -15.89
C LYS A 258 -3.55 -28.47 -16.35
N ARG A 259 -2.95 -29.65 -16.09
CA ARG A 259 -3.54 -30.94 -16.45
C ARG A 259 -4.81 -31.28 -15.67
N ARG A 260 -4.90 -30.84 -14.39
CA ARG A 260 -6.10 -31.03 -13.58
C ARG A 260 -7.17 -29.97 -13.86
N GLY A 261 -6.81 -28.85 -14.49
CA GLY A 261 -7.73 -27.71 -14.67
C GLY A 261 -8.06 -27.00 -13.36
N GLU A 262 -7.14 -27.01 -12.41
CA GLU A 262 -7.31 -26.46 -11.07
C GLU A 262 -6.31 -25.34 -10.82
N PRO A 263 -6.63 -24.36 -9.91
CA PRO A 263 -5.63 -23.41 -9.43
C PRO A 263 -4.44 -24.14 -8.79
N MET A 264 -3.30 -23.49 -8.73
CA MET A 264 -2.15 -24.01 -7.99
C MET A 264 -2.39 -23.93 -6.47
N ASP A 265 -1.69 -24.78 -5.73
CA ASP A 265 -1.58 -24.63 -4.29
C ASP A 265 -1.02 -23.26 -3.91
N HIS A 266 -1.32 -22.77 -2.69
CA HIS A 266 -0.77 -21.52 -2.20
C HIS A 266 0.76 -21.62 -2.04
N ILE A 267 1.48 -20.59 -2.47
CA ILE A 267 2.94 -20.57 -2.57
C ILE A 267 3.52 -19.50 -1.66
N LEU A 268 4.52 -19.84 -0.86
CA LEU A 268 5.33 -18.89 -0.11
C LEU A 268 6.72 -18.77 -0.73
N LEU A 269 7.04 -17.57 -1.23
CA LEU A 269 8.36 -17.21 -1.74
C LEU A 269 9.14 -16.50 -0.63
N TYR A 270 10.30 -17.02 -0.24
CA TYR A 270 11.09 -16.40 0.81
C TYR A 270 12.58 -16.34 0.46
N GLY A 271 13.25 -15.31 0.98
CA GLY A 271 14.67 -15.06 0.72
C GLY A 271 14.99 -13.56 0.72
N PRO A 272 16.25 -13.18 0.60
CA PRO A 272 16.72 -11.80 0.57
C PRO A 272 15.93 -10.90 -0.38
N PRO A 273 15.95 -9.57 -0.19
CA PRO A 273 15.30 -8.64 -1.12
C PRO A 273 16.00 -8.64 -2.49
N GLY A 274 15.27 -8.29 -3.55
CA GLY A 274 15.85 -8.13 -4.89
C GLY A 274 16.08 -9.40 -5.71
N LEU A 275 15.62 -10.57 -5.23
CA LEU A 275 15.80 -11.88 -5.89
C LEU A 275 14.72 -12.22 -6.94
N GLY A 276 13.72 -11.36 -7.15
CA GLY A 276 12.69 -11.57 -8.14
C GLY A 276 11.44 -12.30 -7.64
N LYS A 277 11.10 -12.23 -6.34
CA LYS A 277 9.86 -12.82 -5.78
C LYS A 277 8.60 -12.34 -6.51
N THR A 278 8.45 -11.04 -6.71
CA THR A 278 7.33 -10.43 -7.47
C THR A 278 7.33 -10.86 -8.94
N THR A 279 8.52 -10.98 -9.54
CA THR A 279 8.67 -11.46 -10.93
C THR A 279 8.18 -12.89 -11.06
N LEU A 280 8.55 -13.75 -10.12
CA LEU A 280 8.14 -15.16 -10.15
C LEU A 280 6.63 -15.31 -9.97
N ALA A 281 6.00 -14.46 -9.13
CA ALA A 281 4.54 -14.42 -9.01
C ALA A 281 3.86 -14.02 -10.34
N GLY A 282 4.42 -13.05 -11.05
CA GLY A 282 3.94 -12.65 -12.38
C GLY A 282 4.08 -13.78 -13.42
N ILE A 283 5.20 -14.49 -13.40
CA ILE A 283 5.42 -15.65 -14.26
C ILE A 283 4.38 -16.75 -13.98
N ILE A 284 4.11 -17.05 -12.70
CA ILE A 284 3.09 -18.05 -12.32
C ILE A 284 1.73 -17.69 -12.93
N ALA A 285 1.30 -16.44 -12.79
CA ALA A 285 0.03 -15.99 -13.35
C ALA A 285 0.01 -16.08 -14.89
N ASN A 286 1.07 -15.64 -15.55
CA ASN A 286 1.20 -15.72 -17.01
C ASN A 286 1.19 -17.17 -17.51
N GLU A 287 1.93 -18.06 -16.84
CA GLU A 287 1.97 -19.48 -17.18
C GLU A 287 0.61 -20.16 -16.98
N MET A 288 -0.15 -19.77 -15.96
CA MET A 288 -1.50 -20.27 -15.72
C MET A 288 -2.55 -19.60 -16.63
N GLY A 289 -2.22 -18.49 -17.30
CA GLY A 289 -3.15 -17.74 -18.14
C GLY A 289 -4.23 -16.99 -17.36
N VAL A 290 -3.93 -16.57 -16.13
CA VAL A 290 -4.87 -15.91 -15.21
C VAL A 290 -4.39 -14.51 -14.82
N GLN A 291 -5.30 -13.72 -14.20
CA GLN A 291 -4.95 -12.39 -13.73
C GLN A 291 -4.15 -12.45 -12.41
N ILE A 292 -3.25 -11.48 -12.24
CA ILE A 292 -2.54 -11.29 -10.97
C ILE A 292 -3.02 -10.00 -10.30
N ARG A 293 -3.35 -10.09 -9.02
CA ARG A 293 -3.59 -8.94 -8.14
C ARG A 293 -2.40 -8.78 -7.21
N ILE A 294 -1.79 -7.59 -7.20
CA ILE A 294 -0.59 -7.32 -6.43
C ILE A 294 -0.92 -6.36 -5.29
N THR A 295 -0.52 -6.74 -4.09
CA THR A 295 -0.60 -5.90 -2.89
C THR A 295 0.59 -6.15 -1.98
N SER A 296 0.66 -5.46 -0.85
CA SER A 296 1.68 -5.68 0.17
C SER A 296 1.07 -5.77 1.56
N GLY A 297 1.74 -6.45 2.50
CA GLY A 297 1.30 -6.56 3.90
C GLY A 297 0.98 -5.20 4.52
N PRO A 298 1.87 -4.19 4.43
CA PRO A 298 1.61 -2.85 4.94
C PRO A 298 0.42 -2.11 4.31
N ALA A 299 0.04 -2.44 3.08
CA ALA A 299 -1.09 -1.82 2.40
C ALA A 299 -2.46 -2.36 2.86
N ILE A 300 -2.47 -3.51 3.55
CA ILE A 300 -3.66 -4.14 4.12
C ILE A 300 -3.75 -3.74 5.59
N GLU A 301 -4.44 -2.63 5.88
CA GLU A 301 -4.49 -2.08 7.25
C GLU A 301 -5.53 -2.79 8.12
N LYS A 302 -6.63 -3.23 7.53
CA LYS A 302 -7.77 -3.84 8.24
C LYS A 302 -8.30 -5.08 7.52
N PRO A 303 -9.02 -5.97 8.24
CA PRO A 303 -9.64 -7.16 7.66
C PRO A 303 -10.52 -6.89 6.42
N GLY A 304 -11.22 -5.76 6.43
CA GLY A 304 -12.08 -5.36 5.32
C GLY A 304 -11.33 -5.08 4.02
N ASP A 305 -10.09 -4.58 4.09
CA ASP A 305 -9.27 -4.33 2.90
C ASP A 305 -8.91 -5.68 2.23
N LEU A 306 -8.54 -6.69 3.02
CA LEU A 306 -8.30 -8.04 2.52
C LEU A 306 -9.58 -8.68 1.96
N ALA A 307 -10.70 -8.58 2.69
CA ALA A 307 -11.98 -9.12 2.25
C ALA A 307 -12.43 -8.51 0.91
N ALA A 308 -12.23 -7.20 0.73
CA ALA A 308 -12.51 -6.52 -0.52
C ALA A 308 -11.62 -7.00 -1.68
N LEU A 309 -10.34 -7.25 -1.44
CA LEU A 309 -9.43 -7.85 -2.45
C LEU A 309 -9.89 -9.26 -2.83
N LEU A 310 -10.17 -10.13 -1.85
CA LEU A 310 -10.55 -11.53 -2.07
C LEU A 310 -11.89 -11.66 -2.82
N THR A 311 -12.88 -10.82 -2.51
CA THR A 311 -14.19 -10.84 -3.18
C THR A 311 -14.15 -10.33 -4.63
N ASN A 312 -13.08 -9.63 -5.03
CA ASN A 312 -12.86 -9.16 -6.40
C ASN A 312 -12.05 -10.14 -7.28
N LEU A 313 -11.56 -11.24 -6.73
CA LEU A 313 -10.87 -12.28 -7.51
C LEU A 313 -11.86 -13.05 -8.39
N GLN A 314 -11.35 -13.57 -9.49
CA GLN A 314 -12.04 -14.50 -10.37
C GLN A 314 -11.47 -15.92 -10.17
N GLU A 315 -12.14 -16.91 -10.75
CA GLU A 315 -11.69 -18.30 -10.67
C GLU A 315 -10.29 -18.47 -11.28
N GLY A 316 -9.37 -19.00 -10.49
CA GLY A 316 -7.99 -19.24 -10.88
C GLY A 316 -7.04 -18.07 -10.69
N ASP A 317 -7.50 -16.86 -10.37
CA ASP A 317 -6.66 -15.67 -10.21
C ASP A 317 -5.54 -15.88 -9.18
N VAL A 318 -4.44 -15.14 -9.38
CA VAL A 318 -3.32 -15.10 -8.45
C VAL A 318 -3.40 -13.82 -7.59
N LEU A 319 -3.44 -13.98 -6.28
CA LEU A 319 -3.24 -12.89 -5.34
C LEU A 319 -1.78 -12.90 -4.84
N PHE A 320 -1.05 -11.83 -5.11
CA PHE A 320 0.32 -11.66 -4.61
C PHE A 320 0.34 -10.66 -3.46
N ILE A 321 0.89 -11.10 -2.31
CA ILE A 321 1.08 -10.25 -1.12
C ILE A 321 2.58 -10.18 -0.83
N ASP A 322 3.19 -9.02 -1.11
CA ASP A 322 4.58 -8.78 -0.72
C ASP A 322 4.67 -8.44 0.77
N GLU A 323 5.83 -8.77 1.39
CA GLU A 323 6.09 -8.59 2.83
C GLU A 323 4.93 -9.14 3.70
N ILE A 324 4.43 -10.33 3.37
CA ILE A 324 3.25 -10.94 4.01
C ILE A 324 3.41 -11.08 5.54
N HIS A 325 4.64 -11.16 6.06
CA HIS A 325 4.93 -11.19 7.50
C HIS A 325 4.53 -9.90 8.24
N ARG A 326 4.19 -8.83 7.51
CA ARG A 326 3.75 -7.55 8.08
C ARG A 326 2.23 -7.42 8.19
N LEU A 327 1.49 -8.45 7.85
CA LEU A 327 0.06 -8.49 8.10
C LEU A 327 -0.23 -8.44 9.60
N SER A 328 -1.26 -7.69 9.98
CA SER A 328 -1.74 -7.69 11.36
C SER A 328 -2.42 -9.03 11.68
N ARG A 329 -2.40 -9.45 12.94
CA ARG A 329 -3.03 -10.69 13.37
C ARG A 329 -4.51 -10.78 13.00
N GLN A 330 -5.24 -9.66 13.06
CA GLN A 330 -6.65 -9.61 12.68
C GLN A 330 -6.87 -9.87 11.19
N VAL A 331 -5.95 -9.44 10.35
CA VAL A 331 -5.98 -9.70 8.90
C VAL A 331 -5.62 -11.16 8.62
N GLU A 332 -4.61 -11.71 9.31
CA GLU A 332 -4.26 -13.13 9.18
C GLU A 332 -5.44 -14.06 9.54
N GLU A 333 -6.21 -13.74 10.59
CA GLU A 333 -7.37 -14.53 11.03
C GLU A 333 -8.46 -14.61 9.94
N VAL A 334 -8.61 -13.56 9.12
CA VAL A 334 -9.53 -13.58 7.96
C VAL A 334 -8.93 -14.35 6.78
N LEU A 335 -7.61 -14.36 6.66
CA LEU A 335 -6.93 -15.06 5.58
C LEU A 335 -6.99 -16.59 5.74
N TYR A 336 -7.00 -17.12 6.96
CA TYR A 336 -6.97 -18.56 7.19
C TYR A 336 -8.12 -19.31 6.52
N PRO A 337 -9.41 -19.00 6.76
CA PRO A 337 -10.50 -19.71 6.09
C PRO A 337 -10.54 -19.44 4.57
N ALA A 338 -10.02 -18.29 4.14
CA ALA A 338 -9.91 -17.98 2.72
C ALA A 338 -8.93 -18.93 1.98
N LEU A 339 -7.86 -19.36 2.66
CA LEU A 339 -6.87 -20.27 2.09
C LEU A 339 -7.27 -21.75 2.19
N GLU A 340 -7.97 -22.14 3.27
CA GLU A 340 -8.36 -23.54 3.49
C GLU A 340 -9.65 -23.90 2.75
N ASP A 341 -10.67 -23.06 2.92
CA ASP A 341 -12.05 -23.36 2.50
C ASP A 341 -12.53 -22.49 1.34
N TYR A 342 -11.71 -21.55 0.86
CA TYR A 342 -12.14 -20.53 -0.10
C TYR A 342 -13.40 -19.79 0.38
N ALA A 343 -13.39 -19.39 1.63
CA ALA A 343 -14.50 -18.68 2.25
C ALA A 343 -14.02 -17.58 3.20
N LEU A 344 -14.85 -16.57 3.40
CA LEU A 344 -14.69 -15.57 4.43
C LEU A 344 -15.72 -15.82 5.53
N ASP A 345 -15.28 -16.00 6.75
CA ASP A 345 -16.14 -16.14 7.92
C ASP A 345 -16.19 -14.79 8.66
N ILE A 346 -17.33 -14.12 8.60
CA ILE A 346 -17.52 -12.79 9.21
C ILE A 346 -18.38 -12.94 10.46
N MET A 347 -17.81 -12.62 11.63
CA MET A 347 -18.52 -12.67 12.89
C MET A 347 -19.27 -11.37 13.16
N ILE A 348 -20.59 -11.45 13.35
CA ILE A 348 -21.44 -10.33 13.71
C ILE A 348 -21.87 -10.44 15.17
N GLY A 349 -21.66 -9.37 15.94
CA GLY A 349 -21.98 -9.34 17.37
C GLY A 349 -20.84 -9.81 18.25
N LYS A 350 -21.11 -9.86 19.56
CA LYS A 350 -20.15 -10.30 20.59
C LYS A 350 -20.80 -11.30 21.54
N GLY A 351 -20.03 -12.24 22.04
CA GLY A 351 -20.47 -13.23 23.03
C GLY A 351 -21.28 -14.39 22.45
N PRO A 352 -22.11 -15.10 23.26
CA PRO A 352 -22.81 -16.33 22.86
C PRO A 352 -23.85 -16.15 21.73
N SER A 353 -24.29 -14.91 21.47
CA SER A 353 -25.26 -14.59 20.41
C SER A 353 -24.59 -14.12 19.12
N ALA A 354 -23.27 -14.22 19.00
CA ALA A 354 -22.57 -13.88 17.77
C ALA A 354 -23.01 -14.83 16.64
N GLN A 355 -23.32 -14.25 15.47
CA GLN A 355 -23.65 -14.99 14.25
C GLN A 355 -22.48 -14.96 13.29
N SER A 356 -22.18 -16.08 12.63
CA SER A 356 -21.20 -16.14 11.56
C SER A 356 -21.90 -16.09 10.21
N ILE A 357 -21.47 -15.17 9.35
CA ILE A 357 -21.85 -15.16 7.94
C ILE A 357 -20.66 -15.67 7.13
N ARG A 358 -20.92 -16.72 6.33
CA ARG A 358 -19.90 -17.33 5.46
C ARG A 358 -20.12 -16.89 4.02
N ILE A 359 -19.10 -16.25 3.43
CA ILE A 359 -19.10 -15.79 2.04
C ILE A 359 -18.14 -16.68 1.24
N ASN A 360 -18.67 -17.41 0.26
CA ASN A 360 -17.85 -18.23 -0.63
C ASN A 360 -17.04 -17.35 -1.60
N LEU A 361 -15.77 -17.68 -1.74
CA LEU A 361 -14.82 -17.08 -2.66
C LEU A 361 -14.59 -17.99 -3.88
N PRO A 362 -14.22 -17.44 -5.04
CA PRO A 362 -13.70 -18.26 -6.12
C PRO A 362 -12.39 -18.93 -5.67
N ARG A 363 -12.06 -20.07 -6.27
CA ARG A 363 -10.77 -20.70 -6.02
C ARG A 363 -9.66 -19.84 -6.62
N PHE A 364 -8.65 -19.54 -5.85
CA PHE A 364 -7.52 -18.68 -6.22
C PHE A 364 -6.20 -19.24 -5.70
N THR A 365 -5.09 -18.75 -6.23
CA THR A 365 -3.76 -19.05 -5.71
C THR A 365 -3.22 -17.84 -4.95
N LEU A 366 -2.88 -18.01 -3.66
CA LEU A 366 -2.11 -17.01 -2.93
C LEU A 366 -0.61 -17.24 -3.18
N VAL A 367 0.09 -16.20 -3.61
CA VAL A 367 1.56 -16.15 -3.62
C VAL A 367 2.00 -15.14 -2.57
N GLY A 368 2.42 -15.62 -1.41
CA GLY A 368 3.01 -14.79 -0.36
C GLY A 368 4.50 -14.59 -0.59
N ALA A 369 5.01 -13.40 -0.37
CA ALA A 369 6.45 -13.13 -0.41
C ALA A 369 6.93 -12.54 0.91
N THR A 370 8.13 -12.94 1.35
CA THR A 370 8.74 -12.41 2.57
C THR A 370 10.26 -12.40 2.50
N THR A 371 10.86 -11.40 3.13
CA THR A 371 12.29 -11.37 3.41
C THR A 371 12.63 -12.03 4.75
N ARG A 372 11.64 -12.17 5.65
CA ARG A 372 11.78 -12.62 7.03
C ARG A 372 10.89 -13.83 7.32
N ALA A 373 11.23 -14.99 6.76
CA ALA A 373 10.42 -16.22 6.88
C ALA A 373 10.16 -16.64 8.34
N GLY A 374 11.08 -16.34 9.25
CA GLY A 374 10.93 -16.64 10.69
C GLY A 374 9.90 -15.77 11.42
N GLN A 375 9.42 -14.67 10.81
CA GLN A 375 8.39 -13.81 11.38
C GLN A 375 6.96 -14.21 10.95
N ILE A 376 6.82 -15.13 10.00
CA ILE A 376 5.52 -15.67 9.62
C ILE A 376 5.02 -16.57 10.74
N THR A 377 3.76 -16.39 11.13
CA THR A 377 3.12 -17.23 12.14
C THR A 377 3.04 -18.69 11.67
N GLY A 378 3.18 -19.64 12.60
CA GLY A 378 3.05 -21.07 12.27
C GLY A 378 1.76 -21.38 11.51
N PRO A 379 0.59 -20.95 12.02
CA PRO A 379 -0.69 -21.18 11.35
C PRO A 379 -0.77 -20.68 9.92
N LEU A 380 -0.19 -19.50 9.62
CA LEU A 380 -0.17 -18.97 8.26
C LEU A 380 0.77 -19.78 7.37
N ARG A 381 1.96 -20.13 7.89
CA ARG A 381 2.95 -20.89 7.11
C ARG A 381 2.46 -22.27 6.72
N ASP A 382 1.73 -22.95 7.62
CA ASP A 382 1.24 -24.32 7.41
C ASP A 382 0.13 -24.39 6.33
N ARG A 383 -0.45 -23.25 5.93
CA ARG A 383 -1.44 -23.13 4.86
C ARG A 383 -0.83 -22.98 3.46
N PHE A 384 0.48 -22.77 3.39
CA PHE A 384 1.18 -22.79 2.11
C PHE A 384 1.57 -24.22 1.75
N GLY A 385 0.98 -24.76 0.68
CA GLY A 385 1.31 -26.09 0.17
C GLY A 385 2.71 -26.15 -0.47
N VAL A 386 3.24 -25.00 -0.95
CA VAL A 386 4.51 -24.91 -1.63
C VAL A 386 5.37 -23.81 -0.99
N LEU A 387 6.55 -24.19 -0.50
CA LEU A 387 7.55 -23.30 0.10
C LEU A 387 8.78 -23.24 -0.81
N LEU A 388 9.07 -22.06 -1.40
CA LEU A 388 10.19 -21.87 -2.31
C LEU A 388 11.17 -20.85 -1.76
N LYS A 389 12.36 -21.34 -1.41
CA LYS A 389 13.49 -20.51 -0.99
C LYS A 389 14.21 -19.99 -2.22
N LEU A 390 14.32 -18.67 -2.34
CA LEU A 390 15.16 -18.04 -3.34
C LEU A 390 16.55 -17.80 -2.74
N GLU A 391 17.56 -18.21 -3.48
CA GLU A 391 18.97 -18.06 -3.11
C GLU A 391 19.60 -16.91 -3.91
N LEU A 392 20.75 -16.46 -3.43
CA LEU A 392 21.50 -15.45 -4.16
C LEU A 392 22.02 -16.04 -5.47
N TYR A 393 22.10 -15.19 -6.46
CA TYR A 393 22.58 -15.54 -7.79
C TYR A 393 24.11 -15.54 -7.80
N SER A 394 24.69 -16.46 -8.55
CA SER A 394 26.11 -16.45 -8.86
C SER A 394 26.46 -15.29 -9.82
N PRO A 395 27.73 -14.86 -9.86
CA PRO A 395 28.17 -13.87 -10.85
C PRO A 395 27.88 -14.27 -12.31
N ASP A 396 27.99 -15.56 -12.63
CA ASP A 396 27.70 -16.08 -13.97
C ASP A 396 26.21 -15.94 -14.32
N GLU A 397 25.31 -16.26 -13.40
CA GLU A 397 23.87 -16.08 -13.58
C GLU A 397 23.50 -14.60 -13.73
N LEU A 398 24.09 -13.73 -12.90
CA LEU A 398 23.86 -12.29 -12.97
C LEU A 398 24.42 -11.68 -14.25
N SER A 399 25.58 -12.13 -14.73
CA SER A 399 26.13 -11.70 -16.02
C SER A 399 25.15 -12.00 -17.17
N ARG A 400 24.55 -13.21 -17.19
CA ARG A 400 23.52 -13.57 -18.17
C ARG A 400 22.28 -12.70 -18.03
N ILE A 401 21.86 -12.35 -16.81
CA ILE A 401 20.73 -11.43 -16.59
C ILE A 401 21.05 -10.04 -17.10
N ILE A 402 22.27 -9.53 -16.85
CA ILE A 402 22.74 -8.23 -17.32
C ILE A 402 22.76 -8.19 -18.85
N ILE A 403 23.32 -9.19 -19.51
CA ILE A 403 23.37 -9.28 -20.97
C ILE A 403 21.95 -9.29 -21.57
N ARG A 404 21.05 -10.10 -21.01
CA ARG A 404 19.63 -10.08 -21.43
C ARG A 404 18.98 -8.70 -21.25
N SER A 405 19.19 -8.08 -20.09
CA SER A 405 18.63 -6.75 -19.76
C SER A 405 19.23 -5.67 -20.67
N ALA A 406 20.50 -5.73 -20.98
CA ALA A 406 21.18 -4.82 -21.91
C ALA A 406 20.60 -4.93 -23.32
N GLY A 407 20.32 -6.15 -23.81
CA GLY A 407 19.63 -6.38 -25.07
C GLY A 407 18.23 -5.77 -25.13
N ILE A 408 17.47 -5.83 -24.02
CA ILE A 408 16.13 -5.19 -23.94
C ILE A 408 16.24 -3.65 -23.95
N LEU A 409 17.31 -3.11 -23.37
CA LEU A 409 17.59 -1.66 -23.32
C LEU A 409 18.29 -1.13 -24.57
N ASP A 410 18.54 -1.99 -25.54
CA ASP A 410 19.33 -1.68 -26.75
C ASP A 410 20.72 -1.10 -26.42
N GLN A 411 21.35 -1.63 -25.35
CA GLN A 411 22.64 -1.19 -24.85
C GLN A 411 23.73 -2.23 -25.16
N PRO A 412 24.70 -1.90 -26.00
CA PRO A 412 25.84 -2.78 -26.27
C PRO A 412 26.67 -3.01 -24.98
N ILE A 413 26.95 -4.27 -24.68
CA ILE A 413 27.76 -4.68 -23.53
C ILE A 413 28.62 -5.90 -23.88
N THR A 414 29.87 -5.91 -23.43
CA THR A 414 30.73 -7.07 -23.60
C THR A 414 30.51 -8.09 -22.45
N PRO A 415 30.79 -9.37 -22.67
CA PRO A 415 30.70 -10.38 -21.61
C PRO A 415 31.54 -10.05 -20.38
N GLU A 416 32.74 -9.46 -20.59
CA GLU A 416 33.67 -9.05 -19.54
C GLU A 416 33.08 -7.87 -18.74
N GLY A 417 32.53 -6.86 -19.41
CA GLY A 417 31.83 -5.73 -18.77
C GLY A 417 30.64 -6.19 -17.94
N ALA A 418 29.82 -7.10 -18.50
CA ALA A 418 28.69 -7.68 -17.79
C ALA A 418 29.13 -8.47 -16.55
N TYR A 419 30.22 -9.19 -16.63
CA TYR A 419 30.76 -9.97 -15.51
C TYR A 419 31.31 -9.08 -14.39
N GLU A 420 31.98 -7.95 -14.71
CA GLU A 420 32.42 -6.99 -13.70
C GLU A 420 31.23 -6.39 -12.93
N LEU A 421 30.15 -6.01 -13.62
CA LEU A 421 28.93 -5.55 -12.99
C LEU A 421 28.28 -6.64 -12.12
N ALA A 422 28.29 -7.87 -12.60
CA ALA A 422 27.72 -9.02 -11.89
C ALA A 422 28.42 -9.28 -10.56
N LYS A 423 29.75 -9.24 -10.51
CA LYS A 423 30.54 -9.42 -9.28
C LYS A 423 30.15 -8.43 -8.18
N CYS A 424 29.90 -7.18 -8.56
CA CYS A 424 29.55 -6.12 -7.62
C CYS A 424 28.03 -6.07 -7.29
N SER A 425 27.20 -6.93 -7.91
CA SER A 425 25.74 -6.88 -7.79
C SER A 425 25.15 -7.55 -6.55
N ARG A 426 25.97 -7.88 -5.56
CA ARG A 426 25.55 -8.45 -4.26
C ARG A 426 24.64 -9.68 -4.40
N GLY A 427 24.83 -10.49 -5.44
CA GLY A 427 24.02 -11.69 -5.69
C GLY A 427 22.55 -11.41 -6.06
N THR A 428 22.16 -10.16 -6.42
CA THR A 428 20.77 -9.81 -6.66
C THR A 428 20.52 -9.18 -8.03
N PRO A 429 19.53 -9.66 -8.80
CA PRO A 429 19.14 -9.07 -10.10
C PRO A 429 18.74 -7.60 -10.03
N ARG A 430 18.15 -7.16 -8.92
CA ARG A 430 17.74 -5.76 -8.74
C ARG A 430 18.94 -4.82 -8.72
N VAL A 431 20.01 -5.18 -8.00
CA VAL A 431 21.26 -4.39 -7.96
C VAL A 431 21.95 -4.46 -9.32
N ALA A 432 21.98 -5.63 -9.96
CA ALA A 432 22.57 -5.82 -11.29
C ALA A 432 21.93 -4.90 -12.33
N ASN A 433 20.60 -4.86 -12.41
CA ASN A 433 19.86 -3.98 -13.32
C ASN A 433 20.05 -2.50 -12.97
N ARG A 434 20.16 -2.16 -11.68
CA ARG A 434 20.46 -0.79 -11.25
C ARG A 434 21.84 -0.35 -11.72
N PHE A 435 22.86 -1.19 -11.58
CA PHE A 435 24.19 -0.90 -12.08
C PHE A 435 24.21 -0.78 -13.60
N LEU A 436 23.58 -1.72 -14.32
CA LEU A 436 23.48 -1.65 -15.78
C LEU A 436 22.91 -0.29 -16.24
N LYS A 437 21.82 0.17 -15.66
CA LYS A 437 21.21 1.47 -16.01
C LYS A 437 22.16 2.64 -15.74
N ARG A 438 22.87 2.64 -14.62
CA ARG A 438 23.81 3.71 -14.28
C ARG A 438 25.06 3.69 -15.16
N VAL A 439 25.62 2.50 -15.39
CA VAL A 439 26.82 2.36 -16.23
C VAL A 439 26.50 2.69 -17.69
N ARG A 440 25.28 2.47 -18.16
CA ARG A 440 24.80 2.97 -19.45
C ARG A 440 25.01 4.48 -19.59
N ASP A 441 24.66 5.26 -18.56
CA ASP A 441 24.82 6.71 -18.59
C ASP A 441 26.31 7.09 -18.71
N PHE A 442 27.20 6.37 -18.01
CA PHE A 442 28.66 6.58 -18.15
C PHE A 442 29.19 6.18 -19.52
N ALA A 443 28.77 5.03 -20.06
CA ALA A 443 29.17 4.57 -21.39
C ALA A 443 28.79 5.58 -22.48
N THR A 444 27.61 6.18 -22.37
CA THR A 444 27.10 7.19 -23.30
C THR A 444 27.91 8.49 -23.27
N VAL A 445 28.37 8.91 -22.07
CA VAL A 445 29.03 10.22 -21.89
C VAL A 445 30.55 10.15 -21.96
N LEU A 446 31.15 9.07 -21.46
CA LEU A 446 32.61 8.93 -21.31
C LEU A 446 33.25 7.94 -22.29
N GLY A 447 32.44 7.10 -22.94
CA GLY A 447 32.87 6.07 -23.89
C GLY A 447 32.25 6.25 -25.27
N ASP A 448 32.30 5.22 -26.04
CA ASP A 448 31.72 5.08 -27.40
C ASP A 448 30.29 4.48 -27.38
N GLY A 449 29.68 4.42 -26.20
CA GLY A 449 28.35 3.83 -26.00
C GLY A 449 28.36 2.33 -25.73
N VAL A 450 29.53 1.69 -25.66
CA VAL A 450 29.67 0.26 -25.34
C VAL A 450 30.08 0.11 -23.88
N ILE A 451 29.47 -0.82 -23.17
CA ILE A 451 29.89 -1.18 -21.80
C ILE A 451 30.91 -2.32 -21.90
N ASP A 452 32.16 -1.98 -21.97
CA ASP A 452 33.28 -2.91 -21.84
C ASP A 452 33.78 -3.04 -20.39
N GLN A 453 34.84 -3.80 -20.18
CA GLN A 453 35.41 -3.99 -18.87
C GLN A 453 35.95 -2.69 -18.25
N GLU A 454 36.59 -1.82 -19.05
CA GLU A 454 37.18 -0.56 -18.57
C GLU A 454 36.09 0.43 -18.16
N VAL A 455 35.06 0.60 -18.98
CA VAL A 455 33.91 1.47 -18.67
C VAL A 455 33.17 0.95 -17.44
N ALA A 456 32.99 -0.37 -17.32
CA ALA A 456 32.34 -0.97 -16.15
C ALA A 456 33.11 -0.67 -14.85
N LEU A 457 34.43 -0.92 -14.84
CA LEU A 457 35.28 -0.67 -13.67
C LEU A 457 35.39 0.82 -13.33
N LEU A 458 35.56 1.69 -14.33
CA LEU A 458 35.59 3.14 -14.15
C LEU A 458 34.29 3.66 -13.53
N SER A 459 33.16 3.16 -14.04
CA SER A 459 31.84 3.58 -13.58
C SER A 459 31.57 3.12 -12.14
N LEU A 460 31.88 1.86 -11.80
CA LEU A 460 31.76 1.32 -10.45
C LEU A 460 32.62 2.13 -9.46
N LYS A 461 33.86 2.45 -9.83
CA LYS A 461 34.75 3.28 -9.02
C LYS A 461 34.18 4.69 -8.80
N ARG A 462 33.58 5.31 -9.82
CA ARG A 462 32.93 6.63 -9.69
C ARG A 462 31.63 6.63 -8.88
N MET A 463 31.02 5.47 -8.76
CA MET A 463 29.85 5.25 -7.89
C MET A 463 30.25 4.81 -6.46
N ASP A 464 31.54 4.89 -6.13
CA ASP A 464 32.10 4.46 -4.83
C ASP A 464 31.77 3.01 -4.44
N VAL A 465 31.63 2.14 -5.45
CA VAL A 465 31.43 0.69 -5.27
C VAL A 465 32.76 -0.02 -5.44
N ASP A 466 33.12 -0.84 -4.45
CA ASP A 466 34.36 -1.60 -4.50
C ASP A 466 34.23 -2.92 -5.28
N THR A 467 35.32 -3.66 -5.34
CA THR A 467 35.40 -4.93 -6.09
C THR A 467 34.48 -6.04 -5.58
N LEU A 468 33.98 -5.93 -4.35
CA LEU A 468 33.03 -6.84 -3.73
C LEU A 468 31.60 -6.26 -3.68
N GLY A 469 31.38 -5.08 -4.26
CA GLY A 469 30.05 -4.44 -4.28
C GLY A 469 29.67 -3.71 -3.00
N LEU A 470 30.64 -3.43 -2.09
CA LEU A 470 30.38 -2.58 -0.94
C LEU A 470 30.35 -1.12 -1.38
N ASP A 471 29.31 -0.41 -0.94
CA ASP A 471 29.22 1.05 -1.10
C ASP A 471 29.87 1.79 0.07
N GLU A 472 29.80 3.11 0.03
CA GLU A 472 30.38 3.96 1.07
C GLU A 472 29.74 3.71 2.44
N LEU A 473 28.43 3.47 2.49
CA LEU A 473 27.71 3.22 3.75
C LEU A 473 28.15 1.89 4.38
N ASP A 474 28.30 0.83 3.60
CA ASP A 474 28.79 -0.46 4.09
C ASP A 474 30.19 -0.34 4.66
N ARG A 475 31.09 0.33 3.93
CA ARG A 475 32.47 0.53 4.39
C ARG A 475 32.53 1.43 5.63
N SER A 476 31.69 2.46 5.69
CA SER A 476 31.58 3.34 6.86
C SER A 476 31.05 2.60 8.09
N LEU A 477 30.07 1.70 7.90
CA LEU A 477 29.56 0.85 8.97
C LEU A 477 30.67 -0.07 9.53
N LEU A 478 31.41 -0.76 8.65
CA LEU A 478 32.52 -1.62 9.08
C LEU A 478 33.63 -0.81 9.76
N ARG A 479 34.02 0.36 9.20
CA ARG A 479 35.00 1.24 9.83
C ARG A 479 34.56 1.74 11.19
N ALA A 480 33.30 2.16 11.34
CA ALA A 480 32.78 2.59 12.63
C ALA A 480 32.89 1.48 13.68
N ILE A 481 32.52 0.23 13.33
CA ILE A 481 32.65 -0.90 14.26
C ILE A 481 34.11 -1.14 14.62
N ILE A 482 35.02 -1.07 13.65
CA ILE A 482 36.45 -1.38 13.85
C ILE A 482 37.16 -0.26 14.61
N GLU A 483 37.04 0.98 14.15
CA GLU A 483 37.83 2.13 14.62
C GLU A 483 37.28 2.76 15.89
N MET A 484 35.92 2.91 15.97
CA MET A 484 35.27 3.58 17.09
C MET A 484 34.95 2.59 18.23
N TYR A 485 34.71 1.31 17.92
CA TYR A 485 34.24 0.31 18.89
C TYR A 485 35.14 -0.92 18.96
N ASN A 486 36.39 -0.82 18.53
CA ASN A 486 37.42 -1.87 18.61
C ASN A 486 36.98 -3.25 18.10
N GLY A 487 36.20 -3.27 17.00
CA GLY A 487 35.66 -4.50 16.41
C GLY A 487 34.35 -4.99 16.99
N GLY A 488 33.81 -4.30 17.97
CA GLY A 488 32.53 -4.64 18.64
C GLY A 488 32.69 -5.47 19.92
N PRO A 489 31.59 -5.93 20.56
CA PRO A 489 30.19 -5.80 20.09
C PRO A 489 29.58 -4.41 20.31
N VAL A 490 28.84 -3.89 19.34
CA VAL A 490 28.17 -2.58 19.39
C VAL A 490 26.69 -2.68 18.98
N GLY A 491 25.82 -1.91 19.67
CA GLY A 491 24.38 -1.88 19.41
C GLY A 491 24.04 -1.20 18.09
N LEU A 492 22.94 -1.62 17.45
CA LEU A 492 22.48 -1.04 16.17
C LEU A 492 22.17 0.45 16.28
N GLU A 493 21.44 0.87 17.32
CA GLU A 493 21.11 2.27 17.58
C GLU A 493 22.35 3.16 17.77
N THR A 494 23.39 2.60 18.40
CA THR A 494 24.66 3.29 18.58
C THR A 494 25.38 3.50 17.25
N LEU A 495 25.36 2.49 16.38
CA LEU A 495 25.92 2.59 15.02
C LEU A 495 25.13 3.58 14.15
N ALA A 496 23.81 3.53 14.22
CA ALA A 496 22.92 4.45 13.52
C ALA A 496 23.21 5.90 13.91
N ALA A 497 23.31 6.18 15.21
CA ALA A 497 23.68 7.49 15.72
C ALA A 497 25.08 7.95 15.28
N ALA A 498 26.06 7.04 15.27
CA ALA A 498 27.45 7.35 14.86
C ALA A 498 27.56 7.67 13.36
N LEU A 499 26.73 7.04 12.53
CA LEU A 499 26.73 7.23 11.07
C LEU A 499 25.74 8.31 10.59
N GLY A 500 24.84 8.78 11.46
CA GLY A 500 23.77 9.70 11.09
C GLY A 500 22.68 9.07 10.24
N GLU A 501 22.49 7.74 10.36
CA GLU A 501 21.54 6.94 9.59
C GLU A 501 20.44 6.36 10.48
N GLU A 502 19.35 5.92 9.90
CA GLU A 502 18.31 5.19 10.62
C GLU A 502 18.74 3.73 10.91
N ALA A 503 18.45 3.25 12.11
CA ALA A 503 18.77 1.87 12.51
C ALA A 503 18.17 0.82 11.56
N VAL A 504 16.94 1.05 11.08
CA VAL A 504 16.26 0.18 10.11
C VAL A 504 17.01 0.13 8.77
N THR A 505 17.56 1.26 8.31
CA THR A 505 18.39 1.33 7.09
C THR A 505 19.61 0.43 7.20
N LEU A 506 20.34 0.50 8.31
CA LEU A 506 21.51 -0.35 8.53
C LEU A 506 21.11 -1.84 8.62
N GLU A 507 20.04 -2.17 9.33
CA GLU A 507 19.55 -3.55 9.50
C GLU A 507 19.06 -4.17 8.18
N ASP A 508 18.36 -3.40 7.35
CA ASP A 508 17.69 -3.94 6.16
C ASP A 508 18.55 -3.86 4.88
N LEU A 509 19.46 -2.87 4.77
CA LEU A 509 20.24 -2.66 3.55
C LEU A 509 21.71 -3.16 3.68
N CYS A 510 22.38 -2.90 4.82
CA CYS A 510 23.80 -3.18 4.97
C CYS A 510 24.07 -4.53 5.63
N GLU A 511 23.46 -4.79 6.80
CA GLU A 511 23.76 -6.00 7.58
C GLU A 511 23.58 -7.32 6.79
N PRO A 512 22.51 -7.53 6.00
CA PRO A 512 22.31 -8.82 5.34
C PRO A 512 23.46 -9.20 4.41
N TYR A 513 23.94 -8.22 3.63
CA TYR A 513 25.05 -8.46 2.71
C TYR A 513 26.39 -8.63 3.44
N LEU A 514 26.68 -7.77 4.42
CA LEU A 514 27.91 -7.84 5.21
C LEU A 514 28.00 -9.15 6.03
N MET A 515 26.88 -9.62 6.58
CA MET A 515 26.83 -10.91 7.28
C MET A 515 27.05 -12.08 6.32
N GLN A 516 26.49 -12.02 5.13
CA GLN A 516 26.66 -13.04 4.11
C GLN A 516 28.12 -13.13 3.61
N MET A 517 28.75 -11.99 3.40
CA MET A 517 30.18 -11.91 3.04
C MET A 517 31.09 -12.32 4.20
N GLY A 518 30.51 -12.55 5.38
CA GLY A 518 31.26 -12.90 6.56
C GLY A 518 32.04 -11.74 7.16
N PHE A 519 31.73 -10.51 6.81
CA PHE A 519 32.37 -9.29 7.36
C PHE A 519 31.80 -8.88 8.71
N LEU A 520 30.53 -9.21 8.94
CA LEU A 520 29.78 -8.84 10.13
C LEU A 520 29.21 -10.09 10.80
N THR A 521 29.29 -10.14 12.13
CA THR A 521 28.56 -11.13 12.94
C THR A 521 27.62 -10.45 13.91
N ARG A 522 26.44 -11.07 14.10
CA ARG A 522 25.44 -10.60 15.06
C ARG A 522 25.48 -11.46 16.31
N THR A 523 25.77 -10.85 17.44
CA THR A 523 25.76 -11.49 18.76
C THR A 523 24.63 -10.95 19.63
N PRO A 524 24.26 -11.62 20.74
CA PRO A 524 23.28 -11.06 21.69
C PRO A 524 23.67 -9.70 22.28
N ARG A 525 24.96 -9.37 22.30
CA ARG A 525 25.48 -8.09 22.79
C ARG A 525 25.57 -7.01 21.72
N GLY A 526 25.48 -7.36 20.44
CA GLY A 526 25.59 -6.40 19.34
C GLY A 526 26.33 -6.96 18.12
N ARG A 527 26.74 -6.06 17.23
CA ARG A 527 27.43 -6.35 15.97
C ARG A 527 28.93 -6.34 16.18
N CYS A 528 29.61 -7.32 15.56
CA CYS A 528 31.07 -7.43 15.59
C CYS A 528 31.60 -7.54 14.16
N ALA A 529 32.71 -6.84 13.87
CA ALA A 529 33.46 -7.03 12.65
C ALA A 529 34.30 -8.29 12.74
N THR A 530 34.37 -9.04 11.64
CA THR A 530 35.18 -10.24 11.56
C THR A 530 36.60 -9.93 11.07
N ARG A 531 37.50 -10.89 11.16
CA ARG A 531 38.86 -10.77 10.61
C ARG A 531 38.85 -10.43 9.10
N LEU A 532 37.90 -11.00 8.34
CA LEU A 532 37.75 -10.73 6.92
C LEU A 532 37.43 -9.24 6.65
N ALA A 533 36.67 -8.58 7.52
CA ALA A 533 36.37 -7.14 7.39
C ALA A 533 37.64 -6.29 7.57
N TYR A 534 38.52 -6.63 8.53
CA TYR A 534 39.79 -5.95 8.71
C TYR A 534 40.71 -6.12 7.49
N GLU A 535 40.82 -7.36 6.98
CA GLU A 535 41.65 -7.69 5.81
C GLU A 535 41.14 -6.92 4.57
N HIS A 536 39.83 -6.86 4.35
CA HIS A 536 39.22 -6.16 3.22
C HIS A 536 39.44 -4.63 3.29
N LEU A 537 39.36 -4.05 4.47
CA LEU A 537 39.61 -2.62 4.67
C LEU A 537 41.11 -2.26 4.77
N GLY A 538 41.98 -3.23 4.69
CA GLY A 538 43.43 -3.02 4.84
C GLY A 538 43.87 -2.63 6.26
N LEU A 539 43.04 -2.95 7.28
CA LEU A 539 43.29 -2.66 8.68
C LEU A 539 43.89 -3.85 9.38
N LYS A 540 44.73 -3.63 10.41
CA LYS A 540 45.27 -4.70 11.21
C LYS A 540 44.20 -5.26 12.15
N ALA A 541 43.90 -6.57 12.03
CA ALA A 541 43.06 -7.24 13.00
C ALA A 541 43.75 -7.26 14.38
N PRO A 542 43.05 -7.09 15.49
CA PRO A 542 43.63 -7.28 16.80
C PRO A 542 44.20 -8.71 16.90
N GLU A 543 45.43 -8.83 17.37
CA GLU A 543 46.00 -10.13 17.64
C GLU A 543 45.08 -10.86 18.63
N SER A 544 44.68 -12.09 18.30
CA SER A 544 43.82 -12.92 19.13
C SER A 544 44.48 -13.20 20.46
N GLY A 545 44.32 -12.26 21.41
CA GLY A 545 44.55 -12.54 22.81
C GLY A 545 43.50 -13.56 23.23
N SER A 546 43.93 -14.71 23.68
CA SER A 546 43.19 -15.82 24.24
C SER A 546 41.83 -15.44 24.88
N ALA A 547 40.78 -15.42 24.08
CA ALA A 547 39.43 -15.60 24.60
C ALA A 547 39.21 -17.10 24.70
N GLU A 548 39.11 -17.58 25.92
CA GLU A 548 38.82 -18.96 26.28
C GLU A 548 37.73 -19.53 25.39
N ASP A 549 38.09 -20.60 24.74
CA ASP A 549 37.24 -21.53 24.02
C ASP A 549 36.21 -22.12 25.01
N ASN A 550 35.09 -21.39 25.21
CA ASN A 550 33.94 -21.98 25.85
C ASN A 550 33.15 -22.72 24.79
N GLY A 551 33.50 -24.00 24.68
CA GLY A 551 32.85 -24.97 23.83
C GLY A 551 31.33 -24.85 23.79
N GLN A 552 30.83 -24.51 22.62
CA GLN A 552 29.51 -24.90 22.18
C GLN A 552 29.67 -25.71 20.90
N GLN A 553 29.66 -27.01 21.10
CA GLN A 553 29.48 -28.03 20.06
C GLN A 553 28.29 -27.64 19.20
N SER A 554 28.54 -27.67 17.90
CA SER A 554 27.49 -27.68 16.87
C SER A 554 26.50 -28.80 17.17
N LEU A 555 25.26 -28.44 17.39
CA LEU A 555 24.13 -29.34 17.28
C LEU A 555 23.22 -28.80 16.15
N PHE A 556 23.27 -29.53 15.02
CA PHE A 556 22.38 -29.58 13.84
C PHE A 556 22.38 -28.39 12.90
#